data_e1f321f7213107e7cb288da7c29f4663
#
_entry.id   e1f321f7213107e7cb288da7c29f4663
#
_cell.length_a   1.000
_cell.length_b   1.000
_cell.length_c   1.000
_cell.angle_alpha   90.00
_cell.angle_beta   90.00
_cell.angle_gamma   90.00
#
_symmetry.space_group_name_H-M   'P 1'
#
loop_
_entity.id
_entity.type
_entity.pdbx_description
1 polymer ?
#
loop_
_entity_poly.entity_id
_entity_poly.type
_entity_poly.pdbx_seq_one_letter_code
_entity_poly.pdbx_strand_id
1 'polypeptide(L)'
;MYLRRKNWNNYFSLQGLCKRLNKLIDHGEERKSDQKSWILNHVLIVSFIQKVLGLTEETTGSKLFTEASIHHAIGLLRTNSVKLDSPVGYTTGTAIYPTFSFLNHNCVCNTRTRKYVCNGVSVNFTK
;
A
#
# COMPACT_ATOMS: atom_id res chain seq x y z
N MET A 1 -4.43 17.48 30.28
CA MET A 1 -4.95 17.26 28.92
C MET A 1 -5.23 15.77 28.75
N TYR A 2 -6.49 15.35 28.95
CA TYR A 2 -6.88 13.94 28.87
C TYR A 2 -6.97 13.54 27.40
N LEU A 3 -5.98 12.78 26.89
CA LEU A 3 -6.13 12.06 25.65
C LEU A 3 -7.27 11.05 25.82
N ARG A 4 -8.43 11.35 25.24
CA ARG A 4 -9.52 10.38 25.13
C ARG A 4 -8.91 9.09 24.60
N ARG A 5 -9.08 7.99 25.34
CA ARG A 5 -8.78 6.64 24.86
C ARG A 5 -9.61 6.43 23.60
N LYS A 6 -9.07 6.76 22.43
CA LYS A 6 -9.65 6.34 21.16
C LYS A 6 -9.72 4.82 21.23
N ASN A 7 -10.82 4.27 20.79
CA ASN A 7 -11.07 2.83 20.81
C ASN A 7 -10.05 2.12 19.90
N TRP A 8 -8.88 1.79 20.45
CA TRP A 8 -7.75 1.20 19.74
C TRP A 8 -8.13 -0.12 19.08
N ASN A 9 -9.12 -0.85 19.62
CA ASN A 9 -9.62 -2.10 19.06
C ASN A 9 -10.19 -1.90 17.65
N ASN A 10 -10.92 -0.79 17.40
CA ASN A 10 -11.40 -0.46 16.06
C ASN A 10 -10.29 0.07 15.14
N TYR A 11 -9.24 0.67 15.71
CA TYR A 11 -8.12 1.18 14.91
C TYR A 11 -7.28 0.04 14.32
N PHE A 12 -7.04 -1.02 15.09
CA PHE A 12 -6.27 -2.20 14.66
C PHE A 12 -7.13 -3.30 14.05
N SER A 13 -8.45 -3.12 13.97
CA SER A 13 -9.32 -4.06 13.27
C SER A 13 -9.03 -4.07 11.77
N LEU A 14 -9.28 -5.20 11.11
CA LEU A 14 -9.17 -5.32 9.64
C LEU A 14 -10.01 -4.25 8.93
N GLN A 15 -11.23 -3.99 9.43
CA GLN A 15 -12.12 -2.96 8.91
C GLN A 15 -11.52 -1.54 9.06
N GLY A 16 -10.87 -1.24 10.18
CA GLY A 16 -10.18 0.02 10.40
C GLY A 16 -8.97 0.18 9.46
N LEU A 17 -8.24 -0.90 9.19
CA LEU A 17 -7.14 -0.93 8.23
C LEU A 17 -7.64 -0.66 6.80
N CYS A 18 -8.70 -1.35 6.36
CA CYS A 18 -9.30 -1.15 5.04
C CYS A 18 -9.78 0.30 4.85
N LYS A 19 -10.43 0.90 5.86
CA LYS A 19 -10.85 2.31 5.81
C LYS A 19 -9.68 3.28 5.64
N ARG A 20 -8.53 2.99 6.23
CA ARG A 20 -7.33 3.83 6.05
C ARG A 20 -6.69 3.62 4.69
N LEU A 21 -6.57 2.38 4.23
CA LEU A 21 -6.04 2.07 2.89
C LEU A 21 -6.85 2.77 1.79
N ASN A 22 -8.18 2.74 1.88
CA ASN A 22 -9.06 3.38 0.90
C ASN A 22 -8.98 4.93 0.89
N LYS A 23 -8.32 5.54 1.86
CA LYS A 23 -8.05 6.99 1.89
C LYS A 23 -6.71 7.37 1.27
N LEU A 24 -5.88 6.40 0.95
CA LEU A 24 -4.59 6.65 0.32
C LEU A 24 -4.78 6.99 -1.16
N ILE A 25 -3.88 7.83 -1.67
CA ILE A 25 -3.88 8.23 -3.07
C ILE A 25 -3.16 7.17 -3.90
N ASP A 26 -3.72 6.77 -5.04
CA ASP A 26 -3.13 5.80 -5.97
C ASP A 26 -2.54 6.44 -7.23
N HIS A 27 -2.73 7.75 -7.42
CA HIS A 27 -2.32 8.51 -8.61
C HIS A 27 -2.79 7.87 -9.93
N GLY A 28 -4.06 7.41 -9.96
CA GLY A 28 -4.62 6.66 -11.09
C GLY A 28 -4.52 7.40 -12.41
N GLU A 29 -4.86 8.69 -12.45
CA GLU A 29 -4.85 9.48 -13.69
C GLU A 29 -3.42 9.75 -14.19
N GLU A 30 -2.50 10.12 -13.28
CA GLU A 30 -1.08 10.32 -13.63
C GLU A 30 -0.44 9.02 -14.13
N ARG A 31 -0.81 7.88 -13.53
CA ARG A 31 -0.31 6.57 -13.95
C ARG A 31 -0.85 6.13 -15.31
N LYS A 32 -2.07 6.51 -15.68
CA LYS A 32 -2.63 6.27 -17.02
C LYS A 32 -1.89 7.04 -18.08
N SER A 33 -1.36 8.23 -17.77
CA SER A 33 -0.58 9.02 -18.73
C SER A 33 0.74 8.35 -19.13
N ASP A 34 1.33 7.52 -18.24
CA ASP A 34 2.45 6.64 -18.58
C ASP A 34 1.94 5.33 -19.20
N GLN A 35 1.58 5.40 -20.48
CA GLN A 35 1.00 4.29 -21.21
C GLN A 35 1.83 3.00 -21.15
N LYS A 36 3.16 3.11 -21.19
CA LYS A 36 4.05 1.93 -21.18
C LYS A 36 3.91 1.16 -19.86
N SER A 37 4.05 1.86 -18.73
CA SER A 37 3.89 1.24 -17.42
C SER A 37 2.47 0.76 -17.16
N TRP A 38 1.46 1.49 -17.67
CA TRP A 38 0.07 1.09 -17.54
C TRP A 38 -0.22 -0.23 -18.26
N ILE A 39 0.17 -0.33 -19.55
CA ILE A 39 -0.01 -1.55 -20.35
C ILE A 39 0.78 -2.72 -19.76
N LEU A 40 2.01 -2.49 -19.32
CA LEU A 40 2.85 -3.52 -18.70
C LEU A 40 2.17 -4.09 -17.44
N ASN A 41 1.63 -3.24 -16.58
CA ASN A 41 0.88 -3.68 -15.39
C ASN A 41 -0.40 -4.43 -15.75
N HIS A 42 -1.10 -3.98 -16.79
CA HIS A 42 -2.30 -4.67 -17.26
C HIS A 42 -1.95 -6.07 -17.74
N VAL A 43 -0.93 -6.22 -18.58
CA VAL A 43 -0.53 -7.52 -19.12
C VAL A 43 0.01 -8.44 -18.04
N LEU A 44 0.92 -7.97 -17.19
CA LEU A 44 1.62 -8.82 -16.22
C LEU A 44 0.79 -9.13 -14.98
N ILE A 45 -0.04 -8.21 -14.51
CA ILE A 45 -0.74 -8.35 -13.24
C ILE A 45 -2.24 -8.57 -13.45
N VAL A 46 -2.92 -7.66 -14.14
CA VAL A 46 -4.38 -7.76 -14.31
C VAL A 46 -4.74 -9.00 -15.09
N SER A 47 -4.12 -9.22 -16.26
CA SER A 47 -4.37 -10.39 -17.09
C SER A 47 -3.96 -11.68 -16.39
N PHE A 48 -2.89 -11.68 -15.60
CA PHE A 48 -2.50 -12.86 -14.81
C PHE A 48 -3.57 -13.21 -13.77
N ILE A 49 -4.04 -12.23 -12.99
CA ILE A 49 -5.07 -12.45 -11.97
C ILE A 49 -6.37 -12.95 -12.61
N GLN A 50 -6.82 -12.31 -13.69
CA GLN A 50 -8.10 -12.63 -14.29
C GLN A 50 -8.07 -13.86 -15.18
N LYS A 51 -7.04 -14.02 -16.02
CA LYS A 51 -6.99 -15.10 -17.01
C LYS A 51 -6.29 -16.35 -16.51
N VAL A 52 -5.20 -16.21 -15.76
CA VAL A 52 -4.42 -17.36 -15.29
C VAL A 52 -4.98 -17.91 -13.98
N LEU A 53 -5.31 -17.02 -13.01
CA LEU A 53 -5.90 -17.44 -11.74
C LEU A 53 -7.42 -17.59 -11.81
N GLY A 54 -8.08 -17.11 -12.88
CA GLY A 54 -9.53 -17.17 -13.05
C GLY A 54 -10.30 -16.30 -12.03
N LEU A 55 -9.65 -15.32 -11.41
CA LEU A 55 -10.26 -14.46 -10.40
C LEU A 55 -10.87 -13.23 -11.08
N THR A 56 -12.17 -13.31 -11.36
CA THR A 56 -12.97 -12.22 -11.95
C THR A 56 -14.16 -11.91 -11.05
N GLU A 57 -14.85 -10.79 -11.31
CA GLU A 57 -16.10 -10.48 -10.62
C GLU A 57 -17.15 -11.59 -10.84
N GLU A 58 -17.20 -12.15 -12.05
CA GLU A 58 -18.14 -13.22 -12.39
C GLU A 58 -17.87 -14.51 -11.61
N THR A 59 -16.60 -14.91 -11.47
CA THR A 59 -16.25 -16.16 -10.78
C THR A 59 -16.29 -16.05 -9.27
N THR A 60 -16.00 -14.88 -8.72
CA THR A 60 -15.88 -14.66 -7.27
C THR A 60 -17.09 -13.96 -6.65
N GLY A 61 -17.93 -13.30 -7.46
CA GLY A 61 -18.98 -12.40 -6.99
C GLY A 61 -18.46 -11.12 -6.33
N SER A 62 -17.16 -10.84 -6.45
CA SER A 62 -16.49 -9.73 -5.76
C SER A 62 -15.94 -8.68 -6.72
N LYS A 63 -16.32 -7.42 -6.51
CA LYS A 63 -15.79 -6.27 -7.27
C LYS A 63 -14.29 -6.02 -7.06
N LEU A 64 -13.65 -6.72 -6.13
CA LEU A 64 -12.21 -6.60 -5.90
C LEU A 64 -11.37 -7.06 -7.10
N PHE A 65 -11.92 -7.94 -7.94
CA PHE A 65 -11.22 -8.50 -9.10
C PHE A 65 -11.60 -7.84 -10.43
N THR A 66 -12.25 -6.68 -10.39
CA THR A 66 -12.41 -5.85 -11.60
C THR A 66 -11.06 -5.26 -12.01
N GLU A 67 -10.87 -5.00 -13.29
CA GLU A 67 -9.67 -4.35 -13.81
C GLU A 67 -9.35 -3.05 -13.05
N ALA A 68 -10.37 -2.20 -12.85
CA ALA A 68 -10.23 -0.94 -12.13
C ALA A 68 -9.73 -1.14 -10.68
N SER A 69 -10.28 -2.13 -9.96
CA SER A 69 -9.88 -2.42 -8.58
C SER A 69 -8.45 -2.95 -8.50
N ILE A 70 -8.04 -3.79 -9.45
CA ILE A 70 -6.67 -4.31 -9.51
C ILE A 70 -5.67 -3.17 -9.81
N HIS A 71 -5.98 -2.30 -10.79
CA HIS A 71 -5.15 -1.13 -11.09
C HIS A 71 -5.08 -0.16 -9.91
N HIS A 72 -6.19 0.04 -9.19
CA HIS A 72 -6.20 0.83 -7.96
C HIS A 72 -5.25 0.23 -6.90
N ALA A 73 -5.32 -1.08 -6.66
CA ALA A 73 -4.43 -1.77 -5.73
C ALA A 73 -2.95 -1.66 -6.12
N ILE A 74 -2.63 -1.79 -7.42
CA ILE A 74 -1.28 -1.56 -7.94
C ILE A 74 -0.82 -0.12 -7.65
N GLY A 75 -1.71 0.86 -7.83
CA GLY A 75 -1.44 2.26 -7.53
C GLY A 75 -1.13 2.50 -6.07
N LEU A 76 -1.97 1.98 -5.18
CA LEU A 76 -1.76 2.09 -3.74
C LEU A 76 -0.39 1.52 -3.33
N LEU A 77 -0.03 0.32 -3.84
CA LEU A 77 1.25 -0.30 -3.57
C LEU A 77 2.42 0.55 -4.09
N ARG A 78 2.36 1.01 -5.33
CA ARG A 78 3.45 1.79 -5.94
C ARG A 78 3.67 3.14 -5.27
N THR A 79 2.58 3.82 -4.90
CA THR A 79 2.64 5.17 -4.33
C THR A 79 2.99 5.17 -2.85
N ASN A 80 2.48 4.19 -2.09
CA ASN A 80 2.49 4.25 -0.62
C ASN A 80 3.36 3.17 0.03
N SER A 81 4.01 2.29 -0.75
CA SER A 81 4.81 1.23 -0.15
C SER A 81 6.21 1.69 0.25
N VAL A 82 6.70 1.12 1.31
CA VAL A 82 8.06 1.28 1.83
C VAL A 82 8.81 -0.04 1.65
N LYS A 83 10.05 0.04 1.17
CA LYS A 83 10.91 -1.14 1.03
C LYS A 83 11.31 -1.67 2.41
N LEU A 84 11.21 -2.97 2.56
CA LEU A 84 11.69 -3.71 3.73
C LEU A 84 13.04 -4.33 3.37
N ASP A 85 14.09 -3.85 4.02
CA ASP A 85 15.43 -4.37 3.82
C ASP A 85 15.78 -5.35 4.94
N SER A 86 16.47 -6.42 4.59
CA SER A 86 17.06 -7.33 5.58
C SER A 86 18.25 -6.66 6.27
N PRO A 87 18.69 -7.16 7.43
CA PRO A 87 19.90 -6.67 8.12
C PRO A 87 21.16 -6.74 7.25
N VAL A 88 21.19 -7.62 6.27
CA VAL A 88 22.31 -7.78 5.31
C VAL A 88 22.17 -6.91 4.04
N GLY A 89 21.21 -5.98 4.01
CA GLY A 89 21.10 -4.96 2.94
C GLY A 89 20.30 -5.36 1.70
N TYR A 90 19.67 -6.54 1.69
CA TYR A 90 18.80 -6.94 0.59
C TYR A 90 17.35 -6.54 0.84
N THR A 91 16.66 -6.01 -0.17
CA THR A 91 15.22 -5.78 -0.08
C THR A 91 14.48 -7.11 -0.03
N THR A 92 13.81 -7.39 1.08
CA THR A 92 13.05 -8.63 1.32
C THR A 92 11.58 -8.52 0.97
N GLY A 93 11.09 -7.30 0.77
CA GLY A 93 9.70 -7.08 0.44
C GLY A 93 9.31 -5.60 0.48
N THR A 94 8.01 -5.35 0.39
CA THR A 94 7.43 -4.01 0.52
C THR A 94 6.21 -4.08 1.43
N ALA A 95 5.96 -3.00 2.18
CA ALA A 95 4.78 -2.88 3.03
C ALA A 95 4.14 -1.50 2.91
N ILE A 96 2.83 -1.42 3.09
CA ILE A 96 2.11 -0.16 3.24
C ILE A 96 1.85 0.07 4.72
N TYR A 97 2.27 1.23 5.20
CA TYR A 97 1.95 1.75 6.53
C TYR A 97 0.97 2.91 6.38
N PRO A 98 -0.36 2.68 6.45
CA PRO A 98 -1.35 3.70 6.09
C PRO A 98 -1.20 5.01 6.85
N THR A 99 -0.85 4.94 8.14
CA THR A 99 -0.63 6.16 8.95
C THR A 99 0.62 6.92 8.52
N PHE A 100 1.70 6.20 8.16
CA PHE A 100 2.93 6.79 7.67
C PHE A 100 2.74 7.43 6.28
N SER A 101 1.93 6.82 5.43
CA SER A 101 1.67 7.30 4.07
C SER A 101 0.94 8.65 4.02
N PHE A 102 0.37 9.12 5.14
CA PHE A 102 -0.21 10.47 5.25
C PHE A 102 0.82 11.56 5.58
N LEU A 103 2.08 11.21 5.83
CA LEU A 103 3.13 12.20 6.07
C LEU A 103 3.53 12.84 4.74
N ASN A 104 3.38 14.15 4.65
CA ASN A 104 3.80 14.92 3.49
C ASN A 104 5.33 15.04 3.43
N HIS A 105 5.85 15.03 2.20
CA HIS A 105 7.25 15.36 1.98
C HIS A 105 7.51 16.85 2.29
N ASN A 106 8.59 17.10 3.04
CA ASN A 106 9.15 18.43 3.19
C ASN A 106 10.67 18.36 2.98
N CYS A 107 11.19 19.20 2.09
CA CYS A 107 12.63 19.25 1.79
C CYS A 107 13.47 19.67 2.99
N VAL A 108 12.89 20.45 3.91
CA VAL A 108 13.47 20.73 5.24
C VAL A 108 12.84 19.77 6.23
N CYS A 109 13.46 18.61 6.41
CA CYS A 109 12.90 17.54 7.24
C CYS A 109 12.83 17.95 8.71
N ASN A 110 11.62 18.03 9.26
CA ASN A 110 11.37 18.11 10.70
C ASN A 110 11.21 16.73 11.37
N THR A 111 11.20 15.67 10.56
CA THR A 111 11.09 14.28 11.00
C THR A 111 12.14 13.41 10.34
N ARG A 112 12.63 12.42 11.05
CA ARG A 112 13.59 11.44 10.53
C ARG A 112 13.02 10.04 10.70
N THR A 113 12.98 9.27 9.61
CA THR A 113 12.61 7.86 9.67
C THR A 113 13.78 7.05 10.18
N ARG A 114 13.56 6.25 11.21
CA ARG A 114 14.52 5.24 11.68
C ARG A 114 13.93 3.85 11.47
N LYS A 115 14.73 2.97 10.86
CA LYS A 115 14.40 1.56 10.75
C LYS A 115 14.97 0.84 11.97
N TYR A 116 14.13 0.13 12.71
CA TYR A 116 14.55 -0.75 13.78
C TYR A 116 14.26 -2.18 13.37
N VAL A 117 15.23 -3.04 13.53
CA VAL A 117 15.06 -4.49 13.35
C VAL A 117 14.81 -5.08 14.72
N CYS A 118 13.57 -5.49 14.97
CA CYS A 118 13.21 -6.19 16.19
C CYS A 118 12.79 -7.61 15.80
N ASN A 119 13.50 -8.62 16.28
CA ASN A 119 13.25 -10.04 15.98
C ASN A 119 13.09 -10.33 14.46
N GLY A 120 13.92 -9.72 13.63
CA GLY A 120 13.88 -9.88 12.17
C GLY A 120 12.82 -9.07 11.44
N VAL A 121 12.03 -8.26 12.14
CA VAL A 121 11.02 -7.36 11.55
C VAL A 121 11.53 -5.92 11.60
N SER A 122 11.56 -5.27 10.42
CA SER A 122 11.88 -3.84 10.35
C SER A 122 10.66 -3.01 10.73
N VAL A 123 10.77 -2.18 11.74
CA VAL A 123 9.75 -1.23 12.14
C VAL A 123 10.28 0.18 11.89
N ASN A 124 9.53 0.99 11.15
CA ASN A 124 9.88 2.38 10.89
C ASN A 124 9.17 3.28 11.91
N PHE A 125 9.96 4.11 12.60
CA PHE A 125 9.43 5.19 13.43
C PHE A 125 9.89 6.53 12.88
N THR A 126 8.99 7.50 12.87
CA THR A 126 9.30 8.91 12.62
C THR A 126 9.35 9.65 13.95
N LYS A 127 10.34 10.48 14.11
CA LYS A 127 10.47 11.41 15.23
C LYS A 127 10.40 12.81 14.68
#